data_9e57cf170877ce2963ec7c0a44b93879
#
_entry.id   9e57cf170877ce2963ec7c0a44b93879
#
_cell.length_a   1.000
_cell.length_b   1.000
_cell.length_c   1.000
_cell.angle_alpha   90.00
_cell.angle_beta   90.00
_cell.angle_gamma   90.00
#
_symmetry.space_group_name_H-M   'P 1'
#
loop_
_entity.id
_entity.type
_entity.pdbx_description
1 polymer ?
#
loop_
_entity_poly.entity_id
_entity_poly.type
_entity_poly.pdbx_seq_one_letter_code
_entity_poly.pdbx_strand_id
1 'polypeptide(L)'
;MSGGYAGAKATVRFISAYAAEEAERRAIPVRFVSVLPHITNFGTGRLGVRAYAARAGITEEEFIERAGATATPDQVARHVVEVIADGSYSAPAYHLTSDGLRPLG
;
A
#
# COMPACT_ATOMS: atom_id res chain seq x y z
N MET A 1 -19.47 1.64 0.79
CA MET A 1 -18.85 1.12 2.00
C MET A 1 -17.43 1.57 2.25
N SER A 2 -16.53 1.48 1.31
CA SER A 2 -15.15 1.97 1.47
C SER A 2 -14.84 3.21 0.62
N GLY A 3 -15.87 3.84 0.05
CA GLY A 3 -15.70 4.99 -0.85
C GLY A 3 -14.97 6.15 -0.20
N GLY A 4 -15.32 6.50 1.03
CA GLY A 4 -14.62 7.53 1.78
C GLY A 4 -13.16 7.17 2.10
N TYR A 5 -12.91 5.94 2.51
CA TYR A 5 -11.58 5.43 2.75
C TYR A 5 -10.74 5.39 1.45
N ALA A 6 -11.30 4.82 0.39
CA ALA A 6 -10.63 4.72 -0.90
C ALA A 6 -10.33 6.11 -1.48
N GLY A 7 -11.28 7.04 -1.38
CA GLY A 7 -11.09 8.43 -1.81
C GLY A 7 -9.99 9.14 -1.02
N ALA A 8 -9.95 8.99 0.31
CA ALA A 8 -8.90 9.55 1.15
C ALA A 8 -7.52 8.99 0.78
N LYS A 9 -7.40 7.68 0.56
CA LYS A 9 -6.13 7.04 0.15
C LYS A 9 -5.69 7.45 -1.25
N ALA A 10 -6.62 7.59 -2.19
CA ALA A 10 -6.33 8.10 -3.52
C ALA A 10 -5.81 9.55 -3.47
N THR A 11 -6.40 10.38 -2.61
CA THR A 11 -5.95 11.76 -2.37
C THR A 11 -4.54 11.81 -1.80
N VAL A 12 -4.23 10.97 -0.80
CA VAL A 12 -2.87 10.86 -0.24
C VAL A 12 -1.87 10.48 -1.31
N ARG A 13 -2.20 9.50 -2.16
CA ARG A 13 -1.33 9.09 -3.28
C ARG A 13 -1.12 10.23 -4.28
N PHE A 14 -2.16 10.96 -4.62
CA PHE A 14 -2.08 12.14 -5.50
C PHE A 14 -1.16 13.22 -4.91
N ILE A 15 -1.35 13.56 -3.63
CA ILE A 15 -0.52 14.56 -2.94
C ILE A 15 0.95 14.14 -2.92
N SER A 16 1.22 12.86 -2.65
CA SER A 16 2.58 12.31 -2.65
C SER A 16 3.26 12.44 -4.02
N ALA A 17 2.55 12.07 -5.09
CA ALA A 17 3.06 12.20 -6.46
C ALA A 17 3.32 13.66 -6.83
N TYR A 18 2.38 14.56 -6.52
CA TYR A 18 2.52 15.98 -6.76
C TYR A 18 3.72 16.59 -6.01
N ALA A 19 3.89 16.20 -4.74
CA ALA A 19 5.03 16.64 -3.93
C ALA A 19 6.38 16.15 -4.50
N ALA A 20 6.41 14.94 -5.07
CA ALA A 20 7.60 14.40 -5.74
C ALA A 20 7.96 15.25 -6.97
N GLU A 21 6.99 15.60 -7.81
CA GLU A 21 7.20 16.47 -8.97
C GLU A 21 7.69 17.86 -8.57
N GLU A 22 7.11 18.45 -7.52
CA GLU A 22 7.55 19.76 -7.00
C GLU A 22 8.97 19.72 -6.44
N ALA A 23 9.33 18.65 -5.73
CA ALA A 23 10.67 18.46 -5.20
C ALA A 23 11.71 18.35 -6.35
N GLU A 24 11.40 17.59 -7.38
CA GLU A 24 12.24 17.45 -8.56
C GLU A 24 12.42 18.81 -9.28
N ARG A 25 11.32 19.50 -9.54
CA ARG A 25 11.33 20.80 -10.21
C ARG A 25 12.16 21.85 -9.47
N ARG A 26 12.18 21.80 -8.15
CA ARG A 26 12.91 22.72 -7.28
C ARG A 26 14.30 22.23 -6.88
N ALA A 27 14.72 21.08 -7.37
CA ALA A 27 15.97 20.42 -6.99
C ALA A 27 16.11 20.22 -5.46
N ILE A 28 14.98 19.90 -4.80
CA ILE A 28 14.96 19.58 -3.37
C ILE A 28 15.30 18.10 -3.22
N PRO A 29 16.34 17.73 -2.43
CA PRO A 29 16.78 16.33 -2.32
C PRO A 29 15.89 15.53 -1.36
N VAL A 30 14.60 15.42 -1.66
CA VAL A 30 13.60 14.66 -0.91
C VAL A 30 12.86 13.72 -1.84
N ARG A 31 12.70 12.49 -1.43
CA ARG A 31 11.86 11.51 -2.14
C ARG A 31 10.50 11.38 -1.45
N PHE A 32 9.45 11.40 -2.25
CA PHE A 32 8.10 11.06 -1.83
C PHE A 32 7.71 9.76 -2.50
N VAL A 33 7.44 8.74 -1.72
CA VAL A 33 7.09 7.41 -2.23
C VAL A 33 5.84 6.91 -1.52
N SER A 34 4.86 6.48 -2.30
CA SER A 34 3.67 5.81 -1.77
C SER A 34 3.89 4.30 -1.73
N VAL A 35 3.68 3.69 -0.58
CA VAL A 35 3.68 2.23 -0.44
C VAL A 35 2.24 1.77 -0.21
N LEU A 36 1.75 0.91 -1.08
CA LEU A 36 0.39 0.37 -1.05
C LEU A 36 0.45 -1.10 -0.65
N PRO A 37 0.26 -1.42 0.64
CA PRO A 37 0.21 -2.82 1.05
C PRO A 37 -0.99 -3.53 0.43
N HIS A 38 -0.78 -4.75 -0.02
CA HIS A 38 -1.89 -5.65 -0.35
C HIS A 38 -2.72 -5.92 0.92
N ILE A 39 -3.85 -6.58 0.80
CA ILE A 39 -4.69 -6.93 1.95
C ILE A 39 -3.84 -7.56 3.04
N THR A 40 -3.92 -6.97 4.23
CA THR A 40 -3.26 -7.46 5.43
C THR A 40 -4.29 -8.09 6.37
N ASN A 41 -3.94 -9.22 6.98
CA ASN A 41 -4.82 -9.90 7.94
C ASN A 41 -4.45 -9.57 9.39
N PHE A 42 -4.13 -8.32 9.65
CA PHE A 42 -3.84 -7.80 10.99
C PHE A 42 -4.30 -6.35 11.14
N GLY A 43 -4.50 -5.91 12.38
CA GLY A 43 -4.91 -4.54 12.68
C GLY A 43 -6.14 -4.11 11.89
N THR A 44 -6.10 -2.92 11.31
CA THR A 44 -7.20 -2.36 10.51
C THR A 44 -7.51 -3.19 9.26
N GLY A 45 -6.50 -3.85 8.69
CA GLY A 45 -6.67 -4.74 7.53
C GLY A 45 -7.63 -5.89 7.80
N ARG A 46 -7.59 -6.45 9.01
CA ARG A 46 -8.51 -7.51 9.44
C ARG A 46 -9.96 -7.05 9.46
N LEU A 47 -10.22 -5.82 9.86
CA LEU A 47 -11.58 -5.24 9.78
C LEU A 47 -12.04 -5.10 8.34
N GLY A 48 -11.15 -4.76 7.42
CA GLY A 48 -11.41 -4.73 5.99
C GLY A 48 -11.76 -6.11 5.44
N VAL A 49 -10.97 -7.14 5.76
CA VAL A 49 -11.26 -8.53 5.39
C VAL A 49 -12.67 -8.93 5.80
N ARG A 50 -13.02 -8.70 7.06
CA ARG A 50 -14.35 -9.00 7.60
C ARG A 50 -15.47 -8.29 6.84
N ALA A 51 -15.30 -6.99 6.58
CA ALA A 51 -16.32 -6.20 5.88
C ALA A 51 -16.49 -6.63 4.42
N TYR A 52 -15.40 -6.91 3.71
CA TYR A 52 -15.46 -7.35 2.31
C TYR A 52 -15.97 -8.78 2.16
N ALA A 53 -15.60 -9.69 3.05
CA ALA A 53 -16.13 -11.05 3.08
C ALA A 53 -17.65 -11.04 3.31
N ALA A 54 -18.12 -10.28 4.29
CA ALA A 54 -19.53 -10.13 4.57
C ALA A 54 -20.30 -9.55 3.37
N ARG A 55 -19.74 -8.56 2.68
CA ARG A 55 -20.34 -7.98 1.47
C ARG A 55 -20.41 -8.98 0.31
N ALA A 56 -19.41 -9.82 0.19
CA ALA A 56 -19.35 -10.85 -0.86
C ALA A 56 -20.19 -12.10 -0.52
N GLY A 57 -20.69 -12.20 0.70
CA GLY A 57 -21.45 -13.36 1.17
C GLY A 57 -20.60 -14.64 1.31
N ILE A 58 -19.30 -14.45 1.62
CA ILE A 58 -18.34 -15.55 1.82
C ILE A 58 -17.71 -15.46 3.21
N THR A 59 -16.98 -16.49 3.62
CA THR A 59 -16.24 -16.47 4.88
C THR A 59 -14.98 -15.60 4.79
N GLU A 60 -14.44 -15.20 5.94
CA GLU A 60 -13.17 -14.45 5.98
C GLU A 60 -12.02 -15.30 5.42
N GLU A 61 -12.02 -16.61 5.70
CA GLU A 61 -11.05 -17.56 5.19
C GLU A 61 -11.09 -17.64 3.66
N GLU A 62 -12.28 -17.81 3.08
CA GLU A 62 -12.46 -17.81 1.63
C GLU A 62 -12.02 -16.50 0.98
N PHE A 63 -12.29 -15.37 1.65
CA PHE A 63 -11.87 -14.07 1.14
C PHE A 63 -10.34 -13.94 1.11
N ILE A 64 -9.65 -14.35 2.18
CA ILE A 64 -8.19 -14.35 2.28
C ILE A 64 -7.59 -15.30 1.25
N GLU A 65 -8.13 -16.50 1.09
CA GLU A 65 -7.68 -17.46 0.10
C GLU A 65 -7.75 -16.90 -1.33
N ARG A 66 -8.86 -16.25 -1.67
CA ARG A 66 -9.04 -15.59 -2.98
C ARG A 66 -8.12 -14.37 -3.18
N ALA A 67 -7.84 -13.64 -2.12
CA ALA A 67 -6.93 -12.50 -2.16
C ALA A 67 -5.46 -12.91 -2.35
N GLY A 68 -5.12 -14.15 -2.02
CA GLY A 68 -3.76 -14.66 -2.06
C GLY A 68 -2.98 -14.41 -0.77
N ALA A 69 -1.68 -14.64 -0.81
CA ALA A 69 -0.82 -14.53 0.36
C ALA A 69 -0.78 -13.10 0.93
N THR A 70 -1.06 -12.97 2.21
CA THR A 70 -1.00 -11.69 2.94
C THR A 70 0.38 -11.46 3.53
N ALA A 71 0.86 -10.22 3.53
CA ALA A 71 2.10 -9.87 4.19
C ALA A 71 1.93 -9.80 5.71
N THR A 72 2.96 -10.25 6.44
CA THR A 72 3.03 -10.11 7.90
C THR A 72 3.45 -8.68 8.28
N PRO A 73 3.22 -8.23 9.54
CA PRO A 73 3.71 -6.94 10.00
C PRO A 73 5.22 -6.76 9.81
N ASP A 74 6.01 -7.80 10.09
CA ASP A 74 7.46 -7.76 9.92
C ASP A 74 7.88 -7.64 8.45
N GLN A 75 7.17 -8.30 7.54
CA GLN A 75 7.40 -8.16 6.09
C GLN A 75 7.09 -6.75 5.61
N VAL A 76 5.96 -6.18 6.04
CA VAL A 76 5.60 -4.79 5.70
C VAL A 76 6.67 -3.83 6.22
N ALA A 77 7.07 -3.96 7.49
CA ALA A 77 8.06 -3.10 8.10
C ALA A 77 9.42 -3.18 7.38
N ARG A 78 9.89 -4.37 7.05
CA ARG A 78 11.15 -4.57 6.31
C ARG A 78 11.13 -3.88 4.95
N HIS A 79 10.06 -4.03 4.19
CA HIS A 79 9.95 -3.40 2.88
C HIS A 79 9.86 -1.88 2.96
N VAL A 80 9.21 -1.33 3.99
CA VAL A 80 9.20 0.13 4.21
C VAL A 80 10.60 0.64 4.53
N VAL A 81 11.34 -0.04 5.40
CA VAL A 81 12.74 0.31 5.71
C VAL A 81 13.62 0.19 4.46
N GLU A 82 13.42 -0.82 3.63
CA GLU A 82 14.13 -1.00 2.36
C GLU A 82 13.93 0.20 1.42
N VAL A 83 12.68 0.65 1.25
CA VAL A 83 12.39 1.86 0.44
C VAL A 83 13.09 3.10 0.99
N ILE A 84 13.17 3.24 2.31
CA ILE A 84 13.84 4.38 2.96
C ILE A 84 15.35 4.32 2.73
N ALA A 85 15.95 3.14 2.91
CA ALA A 85 17.40 2.96 2.89
C ALA A 85 17.99 2.88 1.47
N ASP A 86 17.22 2.38 0.50
CA ASP A 86 17.70 2.14 -0.87
C ASP A 86 17.16 3.19 -1.84
N GLY A 87 18.06 4.05 -2.33
CA GLY A 87 17.72 5.10 -3.30
C GLY A 87 17.32 4.60 -4.68
N SER A 88 17.50 3.31 -5.00
CA SER A 88 17.08 2.73 -6.27
C SER A 88 15.56 2.61 -6.42
N TYR A 89 14.82 2.68 -5.31
CA TYR A 89 13.37 2.78 -5.32
C TYR A 89 12.93 4.18 -5.76
N SER A 90 12.91 4.42 -7.07
CA SER A 90 12.66 5.73 -7.69
C SER A 90 11.23 5.92 -8.21
N ALA A 91 10.43 4.86 -8.26
CA ALA A 91 9.03 5.00 -8.68
C ALA A 91 8.20 5.76 -7.62
N PRO A 92 7.19 6.53 -8.05
CA PRO A 92 6.37 7.32 -7.13
C PRO A 92 5.47 6.47 -6.23
N ALA A 93 5.22 5.21 -6.60
CA ALA A 93 4.41 4.30 -5.82
C ALA A 93 4.83 2.84 -6.03
N TYR A 94 4.68 2.04 -4.98
CA TYR A 94 4.93 0.59 -5.00
C TYR A 94 3.77 -0.16 -4.38
N HIS A 95 3.38 -1.26 -5.02
CA HIS A 95 2.50 -2.26 -4.44
C HIS A 95 3.35 -3.22 -3.61
N LEU A 96 3.03 -3.35 -2.33
CA LEU A 96 3.71 -4.24 -1.39
C LEU A 96 2.89 -5.51 -1.22
N THR A 97 3.49 -6.64 -1.57
CA THR A 97 2.91 -7.98 -1.37
C THR A 97 3.82 -8.83 -0.49
N SER A 98 3.42 -10.05 -0.19
CA SER A 98 4.30 -11.03 0.49
C SER A 98 5.58 -11.32 -0.31
N ASP A 99 5.56 -11.13 -1.63
CA ASP A 99 6.70 -11.38 -2.52
C ASP A 99 7.63 -10.17 -2.69
N GLY A 100 7.26 -9.03 -2.12
CA GLY A 100 8.06 -7.81 -2.17
C GLY A 100 7.35 -6.60 -2.78
N LEU A 101 8.15 -5.66 -3.26
CA LEU A 101 7.72 -4.38 -3.80
C LEU A 101 7.67 -4.41 -5.33
N ARG A 102 6.55 -3.99 -5.90
CA ARG A 102 6.39 -3.84 -7.36
C ARG A 102 6.05 -2.40 -7.68
N PRO A 103 6.78 -1.74 -8.60
CA PRO A 103 6.47 -0.37 -8.97
C PRO A 103 5.08 -0.27 -9.61
N LEU A 104 4.38 0.81 -9.30
CA LEU A 104 3.13 1.20 -9.92
C LEU A 104 3.37 2.41 -10.81
N GLY A 105 2.87 2.30 -12.01
CA GLY A 105 2.87 3.41 -12.95
C GLY A 105 1.91 4.52 -12.58
#